data_f7871209df38f91be05ecba5d07043e9
#
_entry.id   f7871209df38f91be05ecba5d07043e9
#
_cell.length_a   1.000
_cell.length_b   1.000
_cell.length_c   1.000
_cell.angle_alpha   90.00
_cell.angle_beta   90.00
_cell.angle_gamma   90.00
#
_symmetry.space_group_name_H-M   'P 1'
#
loop_
_entity.id
_entity.type
_entity.pdbx_description
1 polymer ?
#
loop_
_entity_poly.entity_id
_entity_poly.type
_entity_poly.pdbx_seq_one_letter_code
_entity_poly.pdbx_strand_id
1 'polypeptide(L)'
;LCYKSRPSIGDIDGSKDVPSEIDYNLWLGPAPKKPLTRNRLHYDWHWMWDYGNGDLGNQGIHQMDIARWFLGDMEVSPRVWSIGGRLGYVDDGESANTQVIYHDYETAPLIFEVRGLGDVKGSGKRPTYRGGSVAVFVECEKGWAAIRNYGSVQIYDNDDKKIKEFKGGGDHFGNFIQAVRSRNPKDLNAEILEGHLSS
;
A
#
# COMPACT_ATOMS: atom_id res chain seq x y z
N LEU A 1 5.92 -1.06 -5.40
CA LEU A 1 6.41 -2.03 -4.40
C LEU A 1 6.25 -1.51 -2.97
N CYS A 2 6.08 -2.45 -2.04
CA CYS A 2 6.02 -2.19 -0.60
C CYS A 2 6.90 -3.21 0.14
N TYR A 3 8.12 -2.81 0.48
CA TYR A 3 9.07 -3.61 1.24
C TYR A 3 9.18 -3.05 2.66
N LYS A 4 8.33 -3.54 3.54
CA LYS A 4 8.24 -3.13 4.94
C LYS A 4 8.31 -4.34 5.85
N SER A 5 9.40 -4.51 6.58
CA SER A 5 9.48 -5.57 7.61
C SER A 5 8.34 -5.45 8.60
N ARG A 6 7.60 -6.54 8.76
CA ARG A 6 6.47 -6.65 9.66
C ARG A 6 6.72 -7.74 10.68
N PRO A 7 6.51 -7.50 11.97
CA PRO A 7 6.54 -8.54 12.97
C PRO A 7 5.28 -9.41 12.89
N SER A 8 5.30 -10.56 13.57
CA SER A 8 4.11 -11.33 13.91
C SER A 8 3.10 -10.48 14.66
N ILE A 9 1.81 -10.69 14.40
CA ILE A 9 0.74 -9.85 14.96
C ILE A 9 0.02 -10.48 16.16
N GLY A 10 0.36 -11.67 16.56
CA GLY A 10 -0.24 -12.38 17.69
C GLY A 10 -0.17 -13.89 17.51
N ASP A 11 -0.59 -14.59 18.52
CA ASP A 11 -0.63 -16.05 18.52
C ASP A 11 -1.97 -16.54 17.95
N ILE A 12 -1.95 -17.65 17.23
CA ILE A 12 -3.16 -18.29 16.71
C ILE A 12 -4.10 -18.58 17.88
N ASP A 13 -5.35 -18.15 17.75
CA ASP A 13 -6.40 -18.31 18.75
C ASP A 13 -6.05 -17.74 20.14
N GLY A 14 -5.02 -16.89 20.22
CA GLY A 14 -4.58 -16.24 21.44
C GLY A 14 -5.53 -15.10 21.84
N SER A 15 -6.47 -15.38 22.78
CA SER A 15 -7.37 -14.34 23.30
C SER A 15 -6.62 -13.31 24.14
N LYS A 16 -6.98 -12.03 23.97
CA LYS A 16 -6.46 -10.88 24.72
C LYS A 16 -7.60 -10.07 25.30
N ASP A 17 -7.32 -9.42 26.44
CA ASP A 17 -8.28 -8.49 27.02
C ASP A 17 -8.36 -7.21 26.18
N VAL A 18 -9.57 -6.75 25.97
CA VAL A 18 -9.81 -5.43 25.39
C VAL A 18 -9.55 -4.38 26.47
N PRO A 19 -8.77 -3.32 26.18
CA PRO A 19 -8.59 -2.21 27.11
C PRO A 19 -9.95 -1.65 27.58
N SER A 20 -10.07 -1.38 28.87
CA SER A 20 -11.34 -0.96 29.48
C SER A 20 -11.89 0.35 28.94
N GLU A 21 -11.01 1.18 28.37
CA GLU A 21 -11.33 2.48 27.80
C GLU A 21 -11.96 2.37 26.39
N ILE A 22 -11.96 1.15 25.80
CA ILE A 22 -12.44 0.93 24.43
C ILE A 22 -13.76 0.18 24.46
N ASP A 23 -14.80 0.81 23.92
CA ASP A 23 -16.01 0.10 23.53
C ASP A 23 -15.71 -0.75 22.30
N TYR A 24 -15.37 -2.02 22.54
CA TYR A 24 -14.97 -2.93 21.47
C TYR A 24 -16.11 -3.24 20.49
N ASN A 25 -17.35 -3.21 20.94
CA ASN A 25 -18.49 -3.42 20.06
C ASN A 25 -18.65 -2.23 19.08
N LEU A 26 -18.47 -1.03 19.58
CA LEU A 26 -18.47 0.17 18.73
C LEU A 26 -17.25 0.18 17.77
N TRP A 27 -16.07 -0.26 18.26
CA TRP A 27 -14.87 -0.39 17.44
C TRP A 27 -15.05 -1.37 16.29
N LEU A 28 -15.69 -2.51 16.52
CA LEU A 28 -15.95 -3.53 15.51
C LEU A 28 -16.89 -3.00 14.40
N GLY A 29 -17.81 -2.09 14.73
CA GLY A 29 -18.80 -1.62 13.78
C GLY A 29 -19.61 -2.76 13.17
N PRO A 30 -19.66 -2.87 11.84
CA PRO A 30 -20.38 -3.93 11.14
C PRO A 30 -19.62 -5.27 11.05
N ALA A 31 -18.35 -5.33 11.49
CA ALA A 31 -17.55 -6.54 11.42
C ALA A 31 -18.05 -7.61 12.42
N PRO A 32 -17.82 -8.90 12.14
CA PRO A 32 -18.20 -9.97 13.04
C PRO A 32 -17.60 -9.81 14.44
N LYS A 33 -18.39 -10.10 15.46
CA LYS A 33 -17.90 -10.08 16.84
C LYS A 33 -17.00 -11.28 17.11
N LYS A 34 -15.70 -11.06 17.13
CA LYS A 34 -14.68 -12.05 17.44
C LYS A 34 -13.84 -11.60 18.64
N PRO A 35 -13.22 -12.53 19.40
CA PRO A 35 -12.26 -12.17 20.44
C PRO A 35 -11.11 -11.33 19.86
N LEU A 36 -10.53 -10.46 20.68
CA LEU A 36 -9.30 -9.77 20.33
C LEU A 36 -8.13 -10.77 20.45
N THR A 37 -7.41 -11.00 19.35
CA THR A 37 -6.28 -11.95 19.28
C THR A 37 -4.96 -11.27 18.96
N ARG A 38 -5.00 -10.18 18.22
CA ARG A 38 -3.83 -9.42 17.76
C ARG A 38 -3.14 -8.64 18.88
N ASN A 39 -1.82 -8.46 18.76
CA ASN A 39 -1.00 -7.81 19.79
C ASN A 39 -1.30 -6.31 19.94
N ARG A 40 -1.49 -5.59 18.84
CA ARG A 40 -1.74 -4.14 18.85
C ARG A 40 -3.13 -3.88 18.26
N LEU A 41 -4.11 -3.64 19.13
CA LEU A 41 -5.50 -3.42 18.75
C LEU A 41 -5.64 -2.36 17.64
N HIS A 42 -4.94 -1.23 17.78
CA HIS A 42 -5.06 -0.08 16.86
C HIS A 42 -4.23 -0.19 15.59
N TYR A 43 -3.46 -1.26 15.40
CA TYR A 43 -2.57 -1.36 14.23
C TYR A 43 -2.66 -2.72 13.55
N ASP A 44 -2.62 -3.83 14.27
CA ASP A 44 -2.48 -5.16 13.69
C ASP A 44 -3.74 -5.67 13.00
N TRP A 45 -4.84 -4.91 13.07
CA TRP A 45 -6.06 -5.16 12.31
C TRP A 45 -5.85 -5.15 10.79
N HIS A 46 -4.80 -4.50 10.30
CA HIS A 46 -4.46 -4.44 8.88
C HIS A 46 -4.35 -5.83 8.23
N TRP A 47 -3.97 -6.85 8.99
CA TRP A 47 -3.73 -8.21 8.50
C TRP A 47 -4.86 -9.19 8.82
N MET A 48 -5.99 -8.71 9.32
CA MET A 48 -7.20 -9.49 9.60
C MET A 48 -8.23 -9.17 8.52
N TRP A 49 -8.78 -10.18 7.83
CA TRP A 49 -9.74 -9.95 6.73
C TRP A 49 -11.02 -9.24 7.14
N ASP A 50 -11.44 -9.39 8.39
CA ASP A 50 -12.62 -8.67 8.90
C ASP A 50 -12.45 -7.14 8.94
N TYR A 51 -11.22 -6.64 8.90
CA TYR A 51 -10.91 -5.21 9.13
C TYR A 51 -9.98 -4.61 8.10
N GLY A 52 -9.18 -5.42 7.42
CA GLY A 52 -8.12 -4.93 6.52
C GLY A 52 -7.72 -5.93 5.46
N ASN A 53 -6.85 -5.53 4.56
CA ASN A 53 -6.40 -6.30 3.41
C ASN A 53 -4.85 -6.33 3.28
N GLY A 54 -4.17 -6.19 4.40
CA GLY A 54 -2.72 -6.24 4.48
C GLY A 54 -2.01 -5.04 3.87
N ASP A 55 -0.71 -5.20 3.63
CA ASP A 55 0.10 -4.13 3.03
C ASP A 55 -0.27 -3.85 1.57
N LEU A 56 -0.86 -4.81 0.86
CA LEU A 56 -1.33 -4.59 -0.51
C LEU A 56 -2.37 -3.46 -0.56
N GLY A 57 -3.45 -3.58 0.21
CA GLY A 57 -4.48 -2.57 0.20
C GLY A 57 -4.15 -1.34 1.06
N ASN A 58 -3.48 -1.51 2.20
CA ASN A 58 -3.18 -0.38 3.07
C ASN A 58 -2.09 0.54 2.52
N GLN A 59 -0.91 0.01 2.21
CA GLN A 59 0.18 0.80 1.62
C GLN A 59 0.08 0.85 0.10
N GLY A 60 -0.36 -0.24 -0.50
CA GLY A 60 -0.38 -0.42 -1.95
C GLY A 60 -1.24 0.59 -2.68
N ILE A 61 -2.36 1.02 -2.10
CA ILE A 61 -3.23 2.03 -2.72
C ILE A 61 -2.46 3.28 -3.18
N HIS A 62 -1.50 3.76 -2.39
CA HIS A 62 -0.71 4.93 -2.75
C HIS A 62 0.19 4.69 -3.97
N GLN A 63 0.82 3.51 -4.05
CA GLN A 63 1.68 3.15 -5.17
C GLN A 63 0.88 2.78 -6.42
N MET A 64 -0.27 2.14 -6.25
CA MET A 64 -1.19 1.81 -7.33
C MET A 64 -1.75 3.07 -7.98
N ASP A 65 -2.17 4.04 -7.17
CA ASP A 65 -2.65 5.33 -7.65
C ASP A 65 -1.60 6.05 -8.52
N ILE A 66 -0.40 6.20 -7.99
CA ILE A 66 0.72 6.80 -8.74
C ILE A 66 1.04 6.02 -10.02
N ALA A 67 1.05 4.69 -9.97
CA ALA A 67 1.33 3.87 -11.14
C ALA A 67 0.27 4.04 -12.23
N ARG A 68 -1.00 4.12 -11.86
CA ARG A 68 -2.12 4.38 -12.79
C ARG A 68 -1.99 5.73 -13.50
N TRP A 69 -1.46 6.77 -12.83
CA TRP A 69 -1.20 8.06 -13.51
C TRP A 69 -0.24 7.92 -14.68
N PHE A 70 0.78 7.06 -14.56
CA PHE A 70 1.74 6.80 -15.66
C PHE A 70 1.16 5.90 -16.75
N LEU A 71 0.30 4.97 -16.38
CA LEU A 71 -0.38 4.10 -17.35
C LEU A 71 -1.44 4.87 -18.16
N GLY A 72 -1.95 5.98 -17.59
CA GLY A 72 -3.07 6.71 -18.19
C GLY A 72 -4.38 5.93 -18.15
N ASP A 73 -4.44 4.89 -17.33
CA ASP A 73 -5.58 3.99 -17.26
C ASP A 73 -6.49 4.38 -16.09
N MET A 74 -7.78 4.54 -16.40
CA MET A 74 -8.80 5.03 -15.47
C MET A 74 -9.72 3.91 -14.98
N GLU A 75 -9.44 2.66 -15.34
CA GLU A 75 -10.24 1.50 -14.96
C GLU A 75 -9.44 0.48 -14.17
N VAL A 76 -10.13 -0.51 -13.62
CA VAL A 76 -9.48 -1.66 -12.99
C VAL A 76 -8.84 -2.56 -14.05
N SER A 77 -7.74 -3.20 -13.72
CA SER A 77 -7.08 -4.13 -14.63
C SER A 77 -8.03 -5.25 -15.05
N PRO A 78 -8.13 -5.56 -16.37
CA PRO A 78 -9.04 -6.60 -16.87
C PRO A 78 -8.67 -8.00 -16.39
N ARG A 79 -7.41 -8.23 -16.06
CA ARG A 79 -6.94 -9.50 -15.49
C ARG A 79 -5.91 -9.25 -14.41
N VAL A 80 -6.09 -9.96 -13.29
CA VAL A 80 -5.15 -9.91 -12.16
C VAL A 80 -4.84 -11.35 -11.75
N TRP A 81 -3.57 -11.61 -11.49
CA TRP A 81 -3.15 -12.84 -10.84
C TRP A 81 -2.02 -12.55 -9.85
N SER A 82 -1.95 -13.34 -8.80
CA SER A 82 -0.95 -13.16 -7.76
C SER A 82 -0.45 -14.50 -7.21
N ILE A 83 0.74 -14.46 -6.67
CA ILE A 83 1.34 -15.57 -5.93
C ILE A 83 1.95 -15.02 -4.65
N GLY A 84 1.73 -15.71 -3.54
CA GLY A 84 2.26 -15.32 -2.24
C GLY A 84 1.55 -15.98 -1.08
N GLY A 85 1.77 -15.46 0.09
CA GLY A 85 1.17 -15.97 1.32
C GLY A 85 1.70 -15.28 2.56
N ARG A 86 1.28 -15.79 3.71
CA ARG A 86 1.80 -15.39 5.00
C ARG A 86 2.94 -16.34 5.38
N LEU A 87 4.17 -15.84 5.29
CA LEU A 87 5.39 -16.63 5.35
C LEU A 87 6.29 -16.18 6.50
N GLY A 88 7.21 -17.05 6.91
CA GLY A 88 8.30 -16.76 7.84
C GLY A 88 7.97 -16.88 9.33
N TYR A 89 6.69 -16.87 9.70
CA TYR A 89 6.21 -17.11 11.05
C TYR A 89 4.76 -17.60 11.01
N VAL A 90 4.31 -18.16 12.11
CA VAL A 90 2.93 -18.59 12.32
C VAL A 90 2.30 -17.63 13.34
N ASP A 91 1.25 -16.95 12.95
CA ASP A 91 0.54 -15.97 13.78
C ASP A 91 -0.92 -15.89 13.38
N ASP A 92 -1.68 -15.02 14.04
CA ASP A 92 -3.11 -14.85 13.79
C ASP A 92 -3.43 -14.00 12.53
N GLY A 93 -2.44 -13.57 11.79
CA GLY A 93 -2.65 -12.80 10.56
C GLY A 93 -3.13 -13.68 9.42
N GLU A 94 -4.10 -13.18 8.67
CA GLU A 94 -4.80 -13.89 7.59
C GLU A 94 -4.34 -13.44 6.21
N SER A 95 -4.01 -12.15 6.04
CA SER A 95 -3.57 -11.61 4.75
C SER A 95 -2.10 -11.87 4.49
N ALA A 96 -1.73 -11.96 3.21
CA ALA A 96 -0.36 -12.19 2.78
C ALA A 96 0.59 -11.09 3.28
N ASN A 97 1.78 -11.49 3.74
CA ASN A 97 2.88 -10.57 4.04
C ASN A 97 3.96 -10.57 2.95
N THR A 98 3.88 -11.49 2.02
CA THR A 98 4.82 -11.63 0.91
C THR A 98 4.02 -12.09 -0.30
N GLN A 99 3.98 -11.25 -1.35
CA GLN A 99 3.27 -11.60 -2.58
C GLN A 99 3.74 -10.76 -3.76
N VAL A 100 3.55 -11.30 -4.95
CA VAL A 100 3.71 -10.61 -6.23
C VAL A 100 2.38 -10.63 -6.94
N ILE A 101 1.93 -9.48 -7.39
CA ILE A 101 0.68 -9.30 -8.10
C ILE A 101 0.98 -8.73 -9.48
N TYR A 102 0.36 -9.31 -10.50
CA TYR A 102 0.43 -8.88 -11.87
C TYR A 102 -0.94 -8.35 -12.31
N HIS A 103 -0.95 -7.11 -12.77
CA HIS A 103 -2.10 -6.46 -13.38
C HIS A 103 -1.86 -6.30 -14.87
N ASP A 104 -2.75 -6.84 -15.67
CA ASP A 104 -2.64 -6.90 -17.13
C ASP A 104 -3.34 -5.70 -17.78
N TYR A 105 -2.79 -4.52 -17.57
CA TYR A 105 -3.24 -3.32 -18.25
C TYR A 105 -2.78 -3.32 -19.72
N GLU A 106 -3.59 -2.76 -20.62
CA GLU A 106 -3.31 -2.74 -22.05
C GLU A 106 -2.07 -1.93 -22.39
N THR A 107 -1.88 -0.79 -21.74
CA THR A 107 -0.73 0.11 -21.98
C THR A 107 0.60 -0.54 -21.61
N ALA A 108 0.67 -1.15 -20.43
CA ALA A 108 1.82 -1.89 -19.93
C ALA A 108 1.42 -2.68 -18.68
N PRO A 109 2.01 -3.84 -18.42
CA PRO A 109 1.74 -4.57 -17.19
C PRO A 109 2.21 -3.80 -15.97
N LEU A 110 1.44 -3.89 -14.88
CA LEU A 110 1.84 -3.39 -13.58
C LEU A 110 2.13 -4.57 -12.66
N ILE A 111 3.34 -4.61 -12.13
CA ILE A 111 3.74 -5.62 -11.15
C ILE A 111 3.83 -4.95 -9.78
N PHE A 112 3.01 -5.40 -8.84
CA PHE A 112 3.07 -4.95 -7.47
C PHE A 112 3.68 -6.03 -6.58
N GLU A 113 4.63 -5.64 -5.76
CA GLU A 113 5.36 -6.56 -4.90
C GLU A 113 5.31 -6.12 -3.45
N VAL A 114 4.87 -7.03 -2.57
CA VAL A 114 4.89 -6.89 -1.11
C VAL A 114 5.94 -7.82 -0.53
N ARG A 115 6.85 -7.28 0.29
CA ARG A 115 7.82 -8.05 1.08
C ARG A 115 7.77 -7.59 2.53
N GLY A 116 7.02 -8.32 3.34
CA GLY A 116 6.84 -8.05 4.77
C GLY A 116 7.93 -8.65 5.65
N LEU A 117 8.77 -9.53 5.12
CA LEU A 117 9.89 -10.13 5.84
C LEU A 117 11.18 -9.33 5.65
N GLY A 118 12.04 -9.32 6.66
CA GLY A 118 13.37 -8.71 6.56
C GLY A 118 14.30 -9.52 5.64
N ASP A 119 15.35 -8.88 5.08
CA ASP A 119 16.28 -9.49 4.15
C ASP A 119 17.02 -10.70 4.72
N VAL A 120 17.62 -10.52 5.87
CA VAL A 120 18.45 -11.54 6.53
C VAL A 120 18.08 -11.58 7.98
N LYS A 121 17.88 -12.77 8.51
CA LYS A 121 17.57 -13.00 9.92
C LYS A 121 18.57 -12.24 10.81
N GLY A 122 18.08 -11.27 11.56
CA GLY A 122 18.86 -10.46 12.48
C GLY A 122 19.61 -9.26 11.86
N SER A 123 19.54 -9.03 10.54
CA SER A 123 20.25 -7.89 9.91
C SER A 123 19.60 -6.53 10.16
N GLY A 124 18.29 -6.51 10.43
CA GLY A 124 17.48 -5.29 10.53
C GLY A 124 17.39 -4.46 9.24
N LYS A 125 18.03 -4.91 8.17
CA LYS A 125 18.00 -4.22 6.88
C LYS A 125 16.69 -4.53 6.15
N ARG A 126 16.09 -3.52 5.55
CA ARG A 126 14.93 -3.68 4.68
C ARG A 126 15.40 -4.00 3.26
N PRO A 127 14.69 -4.87 2.54
CA PRO A 127 14.93 -5.03 1.12
C PRO A 127 14.67 -3.71 0.39
N THR A 128 15.42 -3.49 -0.67
CA THR A 128 15.24 -2.33 -1.55
C THR A 128 15.38 -2.76 -3.00
N TYR A 129 14.66 -2.07 -3.86
CA TYR A 129 14.87 -2.15 -5.30
C TYR A 129 15.23 -0.75 -5.82
N ARG A 130 16.37 -0.62 -6.51
CA ARG A 130 16.88 0.67 -7.00
C ARG A 130 16.84 1.78 -5.94
N GLY A 131 17.18 1.43 -4.68
CA GLY A 131 17.20 2.36 -3.55
C GLY A 131 15.83 2.73 -2.96
N GLY A 132 14.73 2.14 -3.43
CA GLY A 132 13.38 2.33 -2.87
C GLY A 132 12.91 1.10 -2.10
N SER A 133 12.26 1.30 -0.96
CA SER A 133 11.58 0.25 -0.19
C SER A 133 10.05 0.38 -0.26
N VAL A 134 9.55 1.59 -0.43
CA VAL A 134 8.15 1.88 -0.79
C VAL A 134 8.22 2.86 -1.95
N ALA A 135 7.92 2.41 -3.15
CA ALA A 135 8.20 3.19 -4.35
C ALA A 135 7.39 2.72 -5.57
N VAL A 136 7.36 3.58 -6.57
CA VAL A 136 6.94 3.25 -7.93
C VAL A 136 8.13 3.43 -8.86
N PHE A 137 8.33 2.49 -9.77
CA PHE A 137 9.29 2.58 -10.86
C PHE A 137 8.56 2.38 -12.17
N VAL A 138 8.82 3.24 -13.13
CA VAL A 138 8.20 3.20 -14.46
C VAL A 138 9.31 2.99 -15.47
N GLU A 139 9.32 1.84 -16.11
CA GLU A 139 10.28 1.50 -17.16
C GLU A 139 9.76 2.01 -18.52
N CYS A 140 10.60 2.66 -19.27
CA CYS A 140 10.29 3.21 -20.59
C CYS A 140 11.41 2.85 -21.59
N GLU A 141 11.18 3.03 -22.89
CA GLU A 141 12.16 2.72 -23.94
C GLU A 141 13.49 3.45 -23.78
N LYS A 142 13.45 4.69 -23.29
CA LYS A 142 14.64 5.59 -23.24
C LYS A 142 15.14 5.84 -21.82
N GLY A 143 14.69 5.04 -20.85
CA GLY A 143 15.08 5.20 -19.45
C GLY A 143 13.95 4.85 -18.50
N TRP A 144 14.00 5.36 -17.29
CA TRP A 144 13.03 5.01 -16.26
C TRP A 144 12.80 6.15 -15.28
N ALA A 145 11.63 6.13 -14.64
CA ALA A 145 11.27 7.06 -13.60
C ALA A 145 11.23 6.37 -12.23
N ALA A 146 11.60 7.09 -11.18
CA ALA A 146 11.55 6.64 -9.81
C ALA A 146 10.77 7.61 -8.92
N ILE A 147 9.76 7.10 -8.25
CA ILE A 147 9.01 7.79 -7.20
C ILE A 147 9.28 7.06 -5.89
N ARG A 148 10.30 7.51 -5.13
CA ARG A 148 10.72 6.91 -3.87
C ARG A 148 10.11 7.61 -2.65
N ASN A 149 9.44 8.71 -2.88
CA ASN A 149 8.68 9.50 -1.90
C ASN A 149 7.58 10.28 -2.64
N TYR A 150 6.63 10.83 -1.91
CA TYR A 150 5.50 11.55 -2.51
C TYR A 150 5.82 12.99 -2.96
N GLY A 151 7.04 13.45 -2.75
CA GLY A 151 7.45 14.83 -3.04
C GLY A 151 8.34 14.97 -4.27
N SER A 152 8.75 13.88 -4.93
CA SER A 152 9.64 13.98 -6.09
C SER A 152 9.57 12.80 -7.04
N VAL A 153 9.81 13.08 -8.32
CA VAL A 153 10.01 12.09 -9.39
C VAL A 153 11.42 12.31 -9.96
N GLN A 154 12.20 11.26 -10.02
CA GLN A 154 13.54 11.26 -10.59
C GLN A 154 13.55 10.47 -11.89
N ILE A 155 14.12 11.04 -12.94
CA ILE A 155 14.21 10.44 -14.27
C ILE A 155 15.67 10.04 -14.53
N TYR A 156 15.84 8.84 -15.05
CA TYR A 156 17.12 8.24 -15.40
C TYR A 156 17.12 7.79 -16.86
N ASP A 157 18.27 7.84 -17.52
CA ASP A 157 18.46 7.19 -18.82
C ASP A 157 18.74 5.68 -18.67
N ASN A 158 18.99 5.00 -19.78
CA ASN A 158 19.28 3.56 -19.82
C ASN A 158 20.65 3.20 -19.22
N ASP A 159 21.52 4.17 -18.97
CA ASP A 159 22.81 4.02 -18.30
C ASP A 159 22.73 4.33 -16.80
N ASP A 160 21.51 4.39 -16.24
CA ASP A 160 21.21 4.71 -14.83
C ASP A 160 21.70 6.12 -14.40
N LYS A 161 21.99 7.00 -15.34
CA LYS A 161 22.35 8.38 -15.05
C LYS A 161 21.10 9.22 -14.83
N LYS A 162 21.03 9.92 -13.69
CA LYS A 162 19.93 10.84 -13.41
C LYS A 162 20.01 12.04 -14.37
N ILE A 163 18.98 12.19 -15.21
CA ILE A 163 18.87 13.29 -16.19
C ILE A 163 17.94 14.42 -15.74
N LYS A 164 16.96 14.11 -14.86
CA LYS A 164 16.02 15.13 -14.38
C LYS A 164 15.42 14.76 -13.03
N GLU A 165 15.01 15.78 -12.32
CA GLU A 165 14.21 15.63 -11.10
C GLU A 165 13.09 16.67 -11.11
N PHE A 166 11.88 16.21 -10.84
CA PHE A 166 10.73 17.06 -10.57
C PHE A 166 10.45 17.01 -9.07
N LYS A 167 10.25 18.16 -8.48
CA LYS A 167 9.80 18.28 -7.09
C LYS A 167 8.42 18.90 -7.11
N GLY A 168 7.55 18.37 -6.31
CA GLY A 168 6.19 18.82 -6.20
C GLY A 168 5.72 18.68 -4.77
N GLY A 169 4.59 19.23 -4.52
CA GLY A 169 3.84 19.18 -3.30
C GLY A 169 2.66 20.11 -3.46
N GLY A 170 1.51 19.70 -3.02
CA GLY A 170 0.30 20.51 -3.05
C GLY A 170 -0.20 20.77 -1.64
N ASP A 171 -1.08 21.73 -1.50
CA ASP A 171 -1.84 21.92 -0.28
C ASP A 171 -3.01 20.91 -0.24
N HIS A 172 -2.68 19.68 0.13
CA HIS A 172 -3.64 18.58 0.21
C HIS A 172 -4.82 18.91 1.16
N PHE A 173 -4.53 19.44 2.31
CA PHE A 173 -5.57 19.80 3.27
C PHE A 173 -6.37 21.04 2.84
N GLY A 174 -5.71 22.02 2.25
CA GLY A 174 -6.37 23.20 1.68
C GLY A 174 -7.30 22.83 0.54
N ASN A 175 -6.91 21.91 -0.33
CA ASN A 175 -7.78 21.39 -1.39
C ASN A 175 -9.06 20.77 -0.84
N PHE A 176 -8.96 19.93 0.20
CA PHE A 176 -10.11 19.36 0.88
C PHE A 176 -11.04 20.44 1.46
N ILE A 177 -10.47 21.41 2.20
CA ILE A 177 -11.24 22.52 2.80
C ILE A 177 -11.91 23.37 1.72
N GLN A 178 -11.25 23.60 0.61
CA GLN A 178 -11.82 24.32 -0.52
C GLN A 178 -13.04 23.57 -1.09
N ALA A 179 -12.93 22.27 -1.33
CA ALA A 179 -14.04 21.44 -1.81
C ALA A 179 -15.21 21.40 -0.81
N VAL A 180 -14.93 21.35 0.49
CA VAL A 180 -15.97 21.47 1.54
C VAL A 180 -16.72 22.78 1.45
N ARG A 181 -16.02 23.90 1.21
CA ARG A 181 -16.61 25.23 1.11
C ARG A 181 -17.44 25.42 -0.17
N SER A 182 -16.91 24.97 -1.29
CA SER A 182 -17.61 25.07 -2.59
C SER A 182 -18.77 24.08 -2.72
N ARG A 183 -18.78 23.00 -1.92
CA ARG A 183 -19.73 21.88 -2.05
C ARG A 183 -19.67 21.19 -3.42
N ASN A 184 -18.55 21.30 -4.10
CA ASN A 184 -18.33 20.72 -5.41
C ASN A 184 -17.26 19.61 -5.34
N PRO A 185 -17.61 18.33 -5.46
CA PRO A 185 -16.64 17.22 -5.45
C PRO A 185 -15.56 17.32 -6.54
N LYS A 186 -15.87 17.99 -7.65
CA LYS A 186 -14.92 18.19 -8.77
C LYS A 186 -13.75 19.12 -8.41
N ASP A 187 -13.84 19.83 -7.30
CA ASP A 187 -12.73 20.65 -6.80
C ASP A 187 -11.70 19.82 -6.03
N LEU A 188 -11.99 18.54 -5.76
CA LEU A 188 -11.01 17.61 -5.20
C LEU A 188 -10.01 17.20 -6.29
N ASN A 189 -8.71 17.20 -5.94
CA ASN A 189 -7.66 16.69 -6.82
C ASN A 189 -7.76 15.18 -7.04
N ALA A 190 -8.33 14.47 -6.08
CA ALA A 190 -8.67 13.05 -6.17
C ALA A 190 -10.01 12.82 -5.47
N GLU A 191 -11.06 12.58 -6.24
CA GLU A 191 -12.36 12.26 -5.70
C GLU A 191 -12.46 10.77 -5.36
N ILE A 192 -13.54 10.35 -4.69
CA ILE A 192 -13.64 8.99 -4.13
C ILE A 192 -13.53 7.87 -5.17
N LEU A 193 -13.97 8.11 -6.41
CA LEU A 193 -13.87 7.12 -7.48
C LEU A 193 -12.41 6.79 -7.80
N GLU A 194 -11.52 7.79 -7.82
CA GLU A 194 -10.08 7.56 -8.03
C GLU A 194 -9.47 6.70 -6.92
N GLY A 195 -9.85 6.95 -5.67
CA GLY A 195 -9.44 6.12 -4.54
C GLY A 195 -9.96 4.68 -4.65
N HIS A 196 -11.21 4.51 -5.09
CA HIS A 196 -11.81 3.19 -5.30
C HIS A 196 -11.09 2.40 -6.41
N LEU A 197 -10.82 3.04 -7.55
CA LEU A 197 -10.14 2.39 -8.67
C LEU A 197 -8.67 2.04 -8.38
N SER A 198 -8.06 2.69 -7.41
CA SER A 198 -6.68 2.41 -6.97
C SER A 198 -6.59 1.39 -5.83
N SER A 199 -7.73 0.99 -5.24
CA SER A 199 -7.83 0.02 -4.15
C SER A 199 -8.12 -1.37 -4.65
#